data_b9de1b152110274c47f1cb69a6ef3fdf
#
_entry.id   b9de1b152110274c47f1cb69a6ef3fdf
#
_cell.length_a   1.000
_cell.length_b   1.000
_cell.length_c   1.000
_cell.angle_alpha   90.00
_cell.angle_beta   90.00
_cell.angle_gamma   90.00
#
_symmetry.space_group_name_H-M   'P 1'
#
loop_
_entity.id
_entity.type
_entity.pdbx_description
1 polymer ?
#
loop_
_entity_poly.entity_id
_entity_poly.type
_entity_poly.pdbx_seq_one_letter_code
_entity_poly.pdbx_strand_id
1 'polypeptide(L)'
;PFYLNSNITLNKQNLNFLVDELIFSIFNLKPDLLGNLNGDIKLNLTNIEHELIRNGNISLNISQKTINFSEVLFNIGDIGSIKTEVKYIEENGDIIFSSSNSLLIKNKNQFAKKFQVKLDKVKNINVIKFKIERNINTGLVSIFDIKVNQSIYKGKINGDTRYYIRNSQELKSLVKNIINS
;
A
#
# COMPACT_ATOMS: atom_id res chain seq x y z
N PRO A 1 13.02 18.91 23.42
CA PRO A 1 12.46 18.29 22.22
C PRO A 1 11.48 19.23 21.54
N PHE A 2 11.60 19.39 20.23
CA PHE A 2 10.64 20.15 19.44
C PHE A 2 9.46 19.22 19.11
N TYR A 3 8.24 19.75 19.16
CA TYR A 3 7.04 19.04 18.74
C TYR A 3 6.49 19.69 17.46
N LEU A 4 6.37 18.87 16.39
CA LEU A 4 5.81 19.30 15.11
C LEU A 4 4.42 18.69 14.95
N ASN A 5 3.41 19.54 14.74
CA ASN A 5 2.10 19.08 14.28
C ASN A 5 1.83 19.73 12.92
N SER A 6 1.71 18.91 11.89
CA SER A 6 1.58 19.41 10.52
C SER A 6 0.50 18.64 9.75
N ASN A 7 -0.25 19.41 8.95
CA ASN A 7 -1.23 18.89 8.01
C ASN A 7 -0.90 19.41 6.61
N ILE A 8 -0.43 18.53 5.76
CA ILE A 8 0.10 18.88 4.44
C ILE A 8 -0.84 18.28 3.38
N THR A 9 -1.25 19.07 2.41
CA THR A 9 -2.00 18.60 1.25
C THR A 9 -1.08 18.59 0.03
N LEU A 10 -0.91 17.40 -0.56
CA LEU A 10 -0.16 17.18 -1.79
C LEU A 10 -1.14 16.88 -2.93
N ASN A 11 -1.02 17.62 -4.01
CA ASN A 11 -1.89 17.50 -5.18
C ASN A 11 -1.11 17.03 -6.42
N LYS A 12 -1.71 16.17 -7.21
CA LYS A 12 -1.14 15.63 -8.46
C LYS A 12 0.22 14.95 -8.28
N GLN A 13 0.38 14.18 -7.22
CA GLN A 13 1.63 13.45 -6.98
C GLN A 13 1.63 12.08 -7.64
N ASN A 14 2.79 11.69 -8.15
CA ASN A 14 3.04 10.31 -8.57
C ASN A 14 3.22 9.42 -7.34
N LEU A 15 2.53 8.28 -7.30
CA LEU A 15 2.59 7.37 -6.15
C LEU A 15 4.01 6.83 -5.91
N ASN A 16 4.78 6.57 -6.97
CA ASN A 16 6.16 6.11 -6.84
C ASN A 16 7.05 7.20 -6.20
N PHE A 17 6.87 8.46 -6.61
CA PHE A 17 7.57 9.59 -5.98
C PHE A 17 7.28 9.66 -4.47
N LEU A 18 6.01 9.47 -4.07
CA LEU A 18 5.65 9.47 -2.65
C LEU A 18 6.33 8.35 -1.87
N VAL A 19 6.41 7.15 -2.45
CA VAL A 19 7.02 5.99 -1.78
C VAL A 19 8.55 6.05 -1.82
N ASP A 20 9.13 6.36 -2.98
CA ASP A 20 10.57 6.24 -3.20
C ASP A 20 11.33 7.48 -2.72
N GLU A 21 10.80 8.67 -2.97
CA GLU A 21 11.53 9.91 -2.68
C GLU A 21 11.14 10.50 -1.34
N LEU A 22 9.84 10.71 -1.11
CA LEU A 22 9.40 11.39 0.10
C LEU A 22 9.56 10.51 1.33
N ILE A 23 8.99 9.30 1.30
CA ILE A 23 9.00 8.41 2.46
C ILE A 23 10.43 7.92 2.74
N PHE A 24 11.16 7.52 1.70
CA PHE A 24 12.56 7.12 1.83
C PHE A 24 13.45 8.25 2.36
N SER A 25 13.25 9.49 1.89
CA SER A 25 13.98 10.66 2.41
C SER A 25 13.70 10.93 3.88
N ILE A 26 12.45 10.74 4.32
CA ILE A 26 12.07 10.88 5.73
C ILE A 26 12.80 9.81 6.59
N PHE A 27 12.88 8.56 6.11
CA PHE A 27 13.56 7.48 6.83
C PHE A 27 15.07 7.60 6.83
N ASN A 28 15.65 8.21 5.79
CA ASN A 28 17.08 8.51 5.71
C ASN A 28 17.49 9.80 6.42
N LEU A 29 16.57 10.50 7.06
CA LEU A 29 16.93 11.62 7.95
C LEU A 29 17.87 11.09 9.02
N LYS A 30 19.06 11.73 9.10
CA LYS A 30 20.07 11.34 10.09
C LYS A 30 19.45 11.22 11.47
N PRO A 31 19.77 10.16 12.25
CA PRO A 31 19.24 9.94 13.60
C PRO A 31 19.36 11.18 14.49
N ASP A 32 20.36 12.01 14.28
CA ASP A 32 20.59 13.25 15.03
C ASP A 32 19.49 14.30 14.78
N LEU A 33 18.91 14.36 13.58
CA LEU A 33 17.79 15.26 13.28
C LEU A 33 16.48 14.77 13.91
N LEU A 34 16.27 13.45 13.93
CA LEU A 34 15.09 12.83 14.55
C LEU A 34 15.19 12.80 16.09
N GLY A 35 16.42 12.90 16.63
CA GLY A 35 16.67 12.76 18.06
C GLY A 35 15.95 13.78 18.94
N ASN A 36 15.68 14.97 18.41
CA ASN A 36 15.02 16.06 19.10
C ASN A 36 13.64 16.41 18.53
N LEU A 37 13.18 15.66 17.50
CA LEU A 37 11.91 15.90 16.86
C LEU A 37 10.89 14.85 17.33
N ASN A 38 9.76 15.34 17.87
CA ASN A 38 8.56 14.57 18.05
C ASN A 38 7.43 15.25 17.26
N GLY A 39 6.44 14.48 16.83
CA GLY A 39 5.31 15.12 16.15
C GLY A 39 4.39 14.17 15.41
N ASP A 40 3.30 14.76 14.95
CA ASP A 40 2.32 14.14 14.10
C ASP A 40 2.25 14.86 12.76
N ILE A 41 2.38 14.12 11.68
CA ILE A 41 2.28 14.64 10.32
C ILE A 41 1.14 13.92 9.62
N LYS A 42 0.18 14.69 9.11
CA LYS A 42 -0.90 14.19 8.26
C LYS A 42 -0.67 14.66 6.83
N LEU A 43 -0.57 13.71 5.92
CA LEU A 43 -0.46 13.97 4.49
C LEU A 43 -1.81 13.64 3.84
N ASN A 44 -2.46 14.63 3.26
CA ASN A 44 -3.66 14.46 2.45
C ASN A 44 -3.24 14.46 0.97
N LEU A 45 -3.46 13.36 0.29
CA LEU A 45 -3.08 13.17 -1.10
C LEU A 45 -4.32 13.31 -1.97
N THR A 46 -4.27 14.25 -2.90
CA THR A 46 -5.40 14.52 -3.83
C THR A 46 -4.96 14.37 -5.27
N ASN A 47 -5.84 13.84 -6.13
CA ASN A 47 -5.58 13.67 -7.55
C ASN A 47 -4.27 12.91 -7.84
N ILE A 48 -4.04 11.80 -7.13
CA ILE A 48 -2.85 10.96 -7.32
C ILE A 48 -2.78 10.50 -8.79
N GLU A 49 -1.62 10.66 -9.39
CA GLU A 49 -1.33 10.18 -10.75
C GLU A 49 -1.06 8.68 -10.74
N HIS A 50 -2.15 7.92 -10.55
CA HIS A 50 -2.11 6.46 -10.57
C HIS A 50 -3.40 5.91 -11.20
N GLU A 51 -3.31 4.78 -11.88
CA GLU A 51 -4.45 4.20 -12.61
C GLU A 51 -5.64 3.80 -11.72
N LEU A 52 -5.35 3.36 -10.49
CA LEU A 52 -6.35 2.87 -9.55
C LEU A 52 -6.59 3.83 -8.38
N ILE A 53 -5.54 4.40 -7.82
CA ILE A 53 -5.58 5.22 -6.61
C ILE A 53 -5.82 6.67 -6.99
N ARG A 54 -6.81 7.31 -6.39
CA ARG A 54 -7.18 8.70 -6.68
C ARG A 54 -6.78 9.67 -5.58
N ASN A 55 -7.05 9.29 -4.36
CA ASN A 55 -6.79 10.10 -3.18
C ASN A 55 -6.29 9.19 -2.06
N GLY A 56 -5.67 9.77 -1.03
CA GLY A 56 -5.26 9.01 0.14
C GLY A 56 -4.91 9.91 1.31
N ASN A 57 -4.80 9.28 2.47
CA ASN A 57 -4.32 9.92 3.70
C ASN A 57 -3.22 9.05 4.28
N ILE A 58 -2.14 9.71 4.71
CA ILE A 58 -1.04 9.08 5.42
C ILE A 58 -0.84 9.85 6.72
N SER A 59 -0.93 9.17 7.84
CA SER A 59 -0.63 9.72 9.16
C SER A 59 0.66 9.11 9.70
N LEU A 60 1.61 9.97 10.03
CA LEU A 60 2.93 9.63 10.56
C LEU A 60 3.03 10.16 11.98
N ASN A 61 3.58 9.37 12.87
CA ASN A 61 4.01 9.81 14.20
C ASN A 61 5.52 9.68 14.30
N ILE A 62 6.20 10.75 14.70
CA ILE A 62 7.63 10.79 14.96
C ILE A 62 7.81 10.84 16.47
N SER A 63 8.43 9.84 17.03
CA SER A 63 8.72 9.78 18.47
C SER A 63 9.96 8.95 18.75
N GLN A 64 10.79 9.40 19.70
CA GLN A 64 11.96 8.65 20.15
C GLN A 64 12.86 8.14 19.01
N LYS A 65 13.14 9.00 18.03
CA LYS A 65 13.93 8.67 16.83
C LYS A 65 13.27 7.65 15.87
N THR A 66 12.02 7.32 16.08
CA THR A 66 11.28 6.39 15.24
C THR A 66 10.17 7.10 14.46
N ILE A 67 9.89 6.62 13.27
CA ILE A 67 8.77 7.06 12.43
C ILE A 67 7.80 5.90 12.32
N ASN A 68 6.58 6.12 12.79
CA ASN A 68 5.52 5.13 12.75
C ASN A 68 4.37 5.62 11.86
N PHE A 69 3.87 4.76 11.01
CA PHE A 69 2.65 5.00 10.26
C PHE A 69 1.46 4.62 11.15
N SER A 70 0.69 5.61 11.57
CA SER A 70 -0.50 5.37 12.41
C SER A 70 -1.74 5.04 11.59
N GLU A 71 -1.84 5.62 10.38
CA GLU A 71 -2.93 5.35 9.45
C GLU A 71 -2.48 5.60 8.02
N VAL A 72 -2.76 4.64 7.13
CA VAL A 72 -2.60 4.81 5.68
C VAL A 72 -3.86 4.30 4.99
N LEU A 73 -4.56 5.21 4.31
CA LEU A 73 -5.81 4.93 3.62
C LEU A 73 -5.75 5.48 2.21
N PHE A 74 -5.99 4.63 1.21
CA PHE A 74 -6.12 5.04 -0.18
C PHE A 74 -7.52 4.78 -0.71
N ASN A 75 -8.04 5.74 -1.47
CA ASN A 75 -9.32 5.62 -2.17
C ASN A 75 -9.08 5.16 -3.62
N ILE A 76 -9.82 4.12 -4.02
CA ILE A 76 -9.76 3.54 -5.37
C ILE A 76 -11.01 3.98 -6.14
N GLY A 77 -11.23 5.28 -6.26
CA GLY A 77 -12.40 5.84 -6.92
C GLY A 77 -13.70 5.20 -6.42
N ASP A 78 -14.58 4.81 -7.35
CA ASP A 78 -15.88 4.19 -7.01
C ASP A 78 -15.77 2.74 -6.56
N ILE A 79 -14.62 2.09 -6.71
CA ILE A 79 -14.45 0.67 -6.37
C ILE A 79 -14.51 0.46 -4.86
N GLY A 80 -13.79 1.30 -4.11
CA GLY A 80 -13.67 1.16 -2.67
C GLY A 80 -12.42 1.83 -2.10
N SER A 81 -11.82 1.20 -1.09
CA SER A 81 -10.63 1.74 -0.42
C SER A 81 -9.63 0.66 -0.03
N ILE A 82 -8.36 1.03 0.09
CA ILE A 82 -7.31 0.20 0.67
C ILE A 82 -6.88 0.82 1.99
N LYS A 83 -7.02 0.05 3.08
CA LYS A 83 -6.37 0.35 4.35
C LYS A 83 -5.05 -0.40 4.39
N THR A 84 -4.00 0.30 4.78
CA THR A 84 -2.64 -0.22 4.77
C THR A 84 -1.99 -0.02 6.13
N GLU A 85 -1.32 -1.04 6.63
CA GLU A 85 -0.40 -0.98 7.77
C GLU A 85 1.01 -1.14 7.20
N VAL A 86 1.89 -0.22 7.55
CA VAL A 86 3.23 -0.12 6.95
C VAL A 86 4.31 -0.36 7.99
N LYS A 87 5.35 -1.08 7.59
CA LYS A 87 6.57 -1.27 8.38
C LYS A 87 7.78 -1.16 7.46
N TYR A 88 8.86 -0.61 8.01
CA TYR A 88 10.19 -0.69 7.42
C TYR A 88 10.97 -1.79 8.11
N ILE A 89 11.67 -2.58 7.33
CA ILE A 89 12.52 -3.67 7.81
C ILE A 89 13.88 -3.50 7.13
N GLU A 90 14.93 -3.51 7.91
CA GLU A 90 16.29 -3.61 7.40
C GLU A 90 16.72 -5.08 7.47
N GLU A 91 17.00 -5.68 6.34
CA GLU A 91 17.38 -7.08 6.22
C GLU A 91 18.57 -7.22 5.26
N ASN A 92 19.70 -7.76 5.78
CA ASN A 92 20.93 -7.97 4.98
C ASN A 92 21.46 -6.74 4.25
N GLY A 93 21.26 -5.55 4.83
CA GLY A 93 21.65 -4.27 4.22
C GLY A 93 20.66 -3.71 3.19
N ASP A 94 19.56 -4.41 2.94
CA ASP A 94 18.46 -3.93 2.14
C ASP A 94 17.38 -3.30 3.01
N ILE A 95 16.80 -2.21 2.51
CA ILE A 95 15.63 -1.58 3.13
C ILE A 95 14.38 -2.13 2.43
N ILE A 96 13.55 -2.82 3.22
CA ILE A 96 12.31 -3.41 2.74
C ILE A 96 11.14 -2.62 3.31
N PHE A 97 10.35 -2.03 2.41
CA PHE A 97 9.05 -1.49 2.73
C PHE A 97 8.04 -2.62 2.72
N SER A 98 7.52 -2.99 3.90
CA SER A 98 6.54 -4.05 4.06
C SER A 98 5.18 -3.47 4.43
N SER A 99 4.12 -3.92 3.77
CA SER A 99 2.76 -3.47 4.06
C SER A 99 1.76 -4.61 4.11
N SER A 100 0.84 -4.54 5.08
CA SER A 100 -0.35 -5.39 5.18
C SER A 100 -1.56 -4.60 4.71
N ASN A 101 -2.20 -5.07 3.65
CA ASN A 101 -3.22 -4.32 2.94
C ASN A 101 -4.58 -5.01 3.05
N SER A 102 -5.63 -4.20 3.19
CA SER A 102 -7.03 -4.63 3.15
C SER A 102 -7.79 -3.80 2.12
N LEU A 103 -8.07 -4.40 0.97
CA LEU A 103 -8.90 -3.82 -0.07
C LEU A 103 -10.37 -4.10 0.25
N LEU A 104 -11.11 -3.06 0.61
CA LEU A 104 -12.56 -3.09 0.81
C LEU A 104 -13.26 -2.78 -0.53
N ILE A 105 -14.04 -3.71 -1.03
CA ILE A 105 -14.78 -3.56 -2.28
C ILE A 105 -16.21 -3.10 -1.97
N LYS A 106 -16.49 -1.83 -2.24
CA LYS A 106 -17.83 -1.22 -2.06
C LYS A 106 -18.72 -1.43 -3.28
N ASN A 107 -18.18 -1.22 -4.47
CA ASN A 107 -18.90 -1.33 -5.73
C ASN A 107 -18.40 -2.51 -6.57
N LYS A 108 -19.15 -3.61 -6.52
CA LYS A 108 -18.81 -4.88 -7.22
C LYS A 108 -18.83 -4.73 -8.74
N ASN A 109 -19.74 -3.93 -9.27
CA ASN A 109 -19.87 -3.69 -10.71
C ASN A 109 -18.63 -2.95 -11.25
N GLN A 110 -18.20 -1.89 -10.57
CA GLN A 110 -17.02 -1.14 -10.95
C GLN A 110 -15.74 -1.97 -10.78
N PHE A 111 -15.65 -2.77 -9.72
CA PHE A 111 -14.55 -3.70 -9.54
C PHE A 111 -14.49 -4.72 -10.69
N ALA A 112 -15.61 -5.38 -11.00
CA ALA A 112 -15.70 -6.37 -12.06
C ALA A 112 -15.30 -5.77 -13.43
N LYS A 113 -15.78 -4.58 -13.74
CA LYS A 113 -15.43 -3.86 -14.97
C LYS A 113 -13.94 -3.49 -15.03
N LYS A 114 -13.38 -2.95 -13.94
CA LYS A 114 -11.98 -2.48 -13.91
C LYS A 114 -10.98 -3.64 -14.04
N PHE A 115 -11.24 -4.75 -13.38
CA PHE A 115 -10.38 -5.93 -13.38
C PHE A 115 -10.77 -7.00 -14.42
N GLN A 116 -11.81 -6.72 -15.23
CA GLN A 116 -12.29 -7.61 -16.31
C GLN A 116 -12.62 -9.03 -15.79
N VAL A 117 -13.30 -9.10 -14.66
CA VAL A 117 -13.77 -10.34 -14.06
C VAL A 117 -15.30 -10.43 -14.12
N LYS A 118 -15.85 -11.65 -14.07
CA LYS A 118 -17.29 -11.84 -14.07
C LYS A 118 -17.92 -11.35 -12.75
N LEU A 119 -19.05 -10.64 -12.83
CA LEU A 119 -19.72 -10.07 -11.67
C LEU A 119 -20.18 -11.14 -10.66
N ASP A 120 -20.67 -12.29 -11.15
CA ASP A 120 -21.08 -13.40 -10.31
C ASP A 120 -19.96 -13.94 -9.41
N LYS A 121 -18.72 -13.90 -9.88
CA LYS A 121 -17.53 -14.27 -9.10
C LYS A 121 -17.18 -13.27 -7.99
N VAL A 122 -17.54 -12.00 -8.17
CA VAL A 122 -17.19 -10.89 -7.24
C VAL A 122 -18.31 -10.57 -6.26
N LYS A 123 -19.56 -10.91 -6.57
CA LYS A 123 -20.73 -10.47 -5.78
C LYS A 123 -20.62 -10.75 -4.26
N ASN A 124 -19.98 -11.84 -3.88
CA ASN A 124 -19.79 -12.25 -2.49
C ASN A 124 -18.45 -11.83 -1.88
N ILE A 125 -17.58 -11.13 -2.64
CA ILE A 125 -16.29 -10.69 -2.15
C ILE A 125 -16.42 -9.27 -1.59
N ASN A 126 -16.15 -9.11 -0.30
CA ASN A 126 -16.20 -7.83 0.38
C ASN A 126 -14.80 -7.26 0.64
N VAL A 127 -13.86 -8.15 0.96
CA VAL A 127 -12.49 -7.75 1.30
C VAL A 127 -11.48 -8.72 0.68
N ILE A 128 -10.38 -8.14 0.15
CA ILE A 128 -9.19 -8.90 -0.23
C ILE A 128 -8.05 -8.37 0.63
N LYS A 129 -7.42 -9.26 1.40
CA LYS A 129 -6.22 -8.94 2.20
C LYS A 129 -5.00 -9.51 1.50
N PHE A 130 -3.90 -8.76 1.54
CA PHE A 130 -2.63 -9.17 0.94
C PHE A 130 -1.49 -8.41 1.56
N LYS A 131 -0.28 -8.96 1.50
CA LYS A 131 0.94 -8.27 1.85
C LYS A 131 1.70 -7.85 0.61
N ILE A 132 2.34 -6.68 0.69
CA ILE A 132 3.29 -6.19 -0.30
C ILE A 132 4.62 -5.99 0.40
N GLU A 133 5.69 -6.45 -0.24
CA GLU A 133 7.05 -6.05 0.09
C GLU A 133 7.68 -5.39 -1.14
N ARG A 134 8.35 -4.26 -0.90
CA ARG A 134 9.15 -3.58 -1.90
C ARG A 134 10.56 -3.42 -1.36
N ASN A 135 11.52 -4.01 -2.03
CA ASN A 135 12.93 -3.74 -1.78
C ASN A 135 13.25 -2.36 -2.40
N ILE A 136 13.63 -1.40 -1.56
CA ILE A 136 13.87 -0.03 -2.00
C ILE A 136 15.11 0.06 -2.86
N ASN A 137 16.13 -0.74 -2.57
CA ASN A 137 17.40 -0.72 -3.28
C ASN A 137 17.27 -1.25 -4.72
N THR A 138 16.47 -2.30 -4.92
CA THR A 138 16.28 -2.94 -6.23
C THR A 138 14.99 -2.53 -6.94
N GLY A 139 14.05 -1.91 -6.24
CA GLY A 139 12.72 -1.60 -6.73
C GLY A 139 11.80 -2.82 -6.91
N LEU A 140 12.24 -4.02 -6.51
CA LEU A 140 11.47 -5.24 -6.66
C LEU A 140 10.23 -5.23 -5.75
N VAL A 141 9.06 -5.46 -6.33
CA VAL A 141 7.78 -5.53 -5.61
C VAL A 141 7.26 -6.95 -5.62
N SER A 142 6.91 -7.49 -4.46
CA SER A 142 6.26 -8.80 -4.31
C SER A 142 4.93 -8.69 -3.57
N ILE A 143 3.94 -9.51 -3.96
CA ILE A 143 2.63 -9.64 -3.31
C ILE A 143 2.46 -11.08 -2.85
N PHE A 144 2.02 -11.27 -1.61
CA PHE A 144 1.83 -12.59 -0.99
C PHE A 144 0.80 -12.56 0.14
N ASP A 145 0.57 -13.67 0.84
CA ASP A 145 -0.43 -13.81 1.93
C ASP A 145 -1.83 -13.35 1.51
N ILE A 146 -2.26 -13.72 0.31
CA ILE A 146 -3.52 -13.26 -0.25
C ILE A 146 -4.69 -14.03 0.39
N LYS A 147 -5.67 -13.28 0.89
CA LYS A 147 -6.92 -13.82 1.45
C LYS A 147 -8.11 -13.12 0.81
N VAL A 148 -9.08 -13.90 0.38
CA VAL A 148 -10.37 -13.41 -0.14
C VAL A 148 -11.43 -13.63 0.93
N ASN A 149 -12.00 -12.55 1.46
CA ASN A 149 -12.77 -12.54 2.69
C ASN A 149 -11.93 -13.14 3.85
N GLN A 150 -12.24 -14.37 4.27
CA GLN A 150 -11.51 -15.10 5.32
C GLN A 150 -10.72 -16.31 4.79
N SER A 151 -10.88 -16.64 3.50
CA SER A 151 -10.25 -17.80 2.90
C SER A 151 -8.87 -17.47 2.33
N ILE A 152 -7.88 -18.30 2.63
CA ILE A 152 -6.53 -18.16 2.07
C ILE A 152 -6.60 -18.51 0.58
N TYR A 153 -6.10 -17.64 -0.27
CA TYR A 153 -5.91 -17.94 -1.68
C TYR A 153 -4.72 -18.90 -1.83
N LYS A 154 -5.04 -20.13 -2.15
CA LYS A 154 -4.03 -21.12 -2.54
C LYS A 154 -3.93 -21.10 -4.06
N GLY A 155 -3.01 -20.31 -4.60
CA GLY A 155 -2.68 -20.36 -6.02
C GLY A 155 -2.26 -21.79 -6.44
N LYS A 156 -2.23 -22.08 -7.74
CA LYS A 156 -1.86 -23.39 -8.29
C LYS A 156 -0.43 -23.88 -7.99
N ILE A 157 0.35 -23.12 -7.21
CA ILE A 157 1.76 -23.39 -6.93
C ILE A 157 1.91 -23.68 -5.44
N ASN A 158 2.52 -24.81 -5.13
CA ASN A 158 2.82 -25.27 -3.78
C ASN A 158 3.66 -24.26 -3.00
N GLY A 159 3.22 -23.92 -1.78
CA GLY A 159 3.99 -23.16 -0.82
C GLY A 159 3.74 -21.66 -0.86
N ASP A 160 4.60 -20.94 -0.21
CA ASP A 160 4.61 -19.48 -0.03
C ASP A 160 4.72 -18.76 -1.38
N THR A 161 3.59 -18.53 -2.04
CA THR A 161 3.59 -18.02 -3.41
C THR A 161 3.73 -16.51 -3.40
N ARG A 162 4.92 -16.04 -3.71
CA ARG A 162 5.20 -14.62 -3.95
C ARG A 162 4.97 -14.30 -5.42
N TYR A 163 4.14 -13.29 -5.68
CA TYR A 163 3.89 -12.77 -7.02
C TYR A 163 4.68 -11.49 -7.19
N TYR A 164 5.58 -11.47 -8.15
CA TYR A 164 6.36 -10.28 -8.48
C TYR A 164 5.57 -9.43 -9.48
N ILE A 165 5.42 -8.15 -9.15
CA ILE A 165 4.61 -7.21 -9.93
C ILE A 165 5.51 -6.07 -10.41
N ARG A 166 5.55 -5.87 -11.73
CA ARG A 166 6.34 -4.82 -12.39
C ARG A 166 5.49 -3.67 -12.91
N ASN A 167 4.21 -3.93 -13.15
CA ASN A 167 3.29 -2.96 -13.75
C ASN A 167 1.83 -3.25 -13.40
N SER A 168 0.95 -2.30 -13.72
CA SER A 168 -0.48 -2.40 -13.44
C SER A 168 -1.18 -3.56 -14.18
N GLN A 169 -0.64 -4.00 -15.31
CA GLN A 169 -1.22 -5.10 -16.08
C GLN A 169 -0.98 -6.44 -15.42
N GLU A 170 0.21 -6.65 -14.86
CA GLU A 170 0.51 -7.85 -14.04
C GLU A 170 -0.36 -7.89 -12.79
N LEU A 171 -0.57 -6.75 -12.12
CA LEU A 171 -1.50 -6.64 -11.00
C LEU A 171 -2.93 -7.02 -11.40
N LYS A 172 -3.44 -6.51 -12.54
CA LYS A 172 -4.78 -6.87 -13.04
C LYS A 172 -4.87 -8.37 -13.34
N SER A 173 -3.84 -8.95 -13.94
CA SER A 173 -3.78 -10.39 -14.23
C SER A 173 -3.79 -11.21 -12.94
N LEU A 174 -3.03 -10.80 -11.93
CA LEU A 174 -3.04 -11.45 -10.62
C LEU A 174 -4.43 -11.40 -9.98
N VAL A 175 -5.06 -10.22 -9.93
CA VAL A 175 -6.43 -10.08 -9.39
C VAL A 175 -7.43 -10.95 -10.14
N LYS A 176 -7.33 -11.00 -11.48
CA LYS A 176 -8.19 -11.85 -12.32
C LYS A 176 -8.01 -13.33 -11.99
N ASN A 177 -6.79 -13.78 -11.78
CA ASN A 177 -6.49 -15.17 -11.40
C ASN A 177 -7.05 -15.50 -10.00
N ILE A 178 -6.89 -14.59 -9.03
CA ILE A 178 -7.43 -14.74 -7.67
C ILE A 178 -8.97 -14.90 -7.69
N ILE A 179 -9.64 -14.09 -8.51
CA ILE A 179 -11.11 -14.07 -8.56
C ILE A 179 -11.68 -15.28 -9.31
N ASN A 180 -10.97 -15.78 -10.32
CA ASN A 180 -11.44 -16.91 -11.16
C ASN A 180 -11.05 -18.29 -10.62
N SER A 181 -10.23 -18.36 -9.59
CA SER A 181 -9.87 -19.60 -8.92
C SER A 181 -10.95 -20.03 -7.92
#